data_bcaf35810dc07df1279d56ed21dd3715
#
_entry.id   bcaf35810dc07df1279d56ed21dd3715
#
_cell.length_a   1.000
_cell.length_b   1.000
_cell.length_c   1.000
_cell.angle_alpha   90.00
_cell.angle_beta   90.00
_cell.angle_gamma   90.00
#
_symmetry.space_group_name_H-M   'P 1'
#
loop_
_entity.id
_entity.type
_entity.pdbx_description
1 polymer ?
#
loop_
_entity_poly.entity_id
_entity_poly.type
_entity_poly.pdbx_seq_one_letter_code
_entity_poly.pdbx_strand_id
1 'polypeptide(L)'
;MSRWSADNVYGTAKQGLRARAAAAVSHRARERRHTRLFALTGATSATRILDVGCGRLGLRRHAPQLDITGVDRVPRPEYPGPFVQADVLEGLPFADREFDLAYCSSVIEHVASADRAAFAAELRRVARGWYVQTPAFSFPIEPHALLPFAHWLPTSIRRRYWRLGVAGEWEEIALLRRAEMTALFGPPVAERTGPLVKSWISVLSL
;
A
#
# COMPACT_ATOMS: atom_id res chain seq x y z
N MET A 1 -18.43 13.05 1.97
CA MET A 1 -18.41 11.67 1.45
C MET A 1 -16.94 11.25 1.36
N SER A 2 -16.56 10.17 2.00
CA SER A 2 -15.18 9.67 2.04
C SER A 2 -14.65 9.39 0.63
N ARG A 3 -13.58 10.08 0.23
CA ARG A 3 -13.02 10.01 -1.13
C ARG A 3 -12.33 8.66 -1.47
N TRP A 4 -12.02 7.84 -0.47
CA TRP A 4 -11.43 6.50 -0.63
C TRP A 4 -11.51 5.69 0.67
N SER A 5 -11.58 4.36 0.59
CA SER A 5 -11.57 3.44 1.74
C SER A 5 -11.11 2.04 1.32
N ALA A 6 -9.99 1.59 1.85
CA ALA A 6 -9.55 0.19 1.71
C ALA A 6 -10.31 -0.76 2.65
N ASP A 7 -11.05 -0.24 3.62
CA ASP A 7 -11.70 -1.05 4.65
C ASP A 7 -12.84 -1.91 4.11
N ASN A 8 -13.54 -1.44 3.07
CA ASN A 8 -14.62 -2.19 2.43
C ASN A 8 -14.11 -3.47 1.75
N VAL A 9 -12.91 -3.42 1.18
CA VAL A 9 -12.29 -4.56 0.48
C VAL A 9 -11.81 -5.63 1.46
N TYR A 10 -11.23 -5.23 2.59
CA TYR A 10 -10.61 -6.16 3.55
C TYR A 10 -11.52 -6.51 4.73
N GLY A 11 -12.35 -5.58 5.18
CA GLY A 11 -13.21 -5.76 6.36
C GLY A 11 -14.32 -6.78 6.14
N THR A 12 -14.84 -6.88 4.92
CA THR A 12 -15.92 -7.80 4.52
C THR A 12 -15.45 -8.96 3.64
N ALA A 13 -14.13 -9.25 3.61
CA ALA A 13 -13.56 -10.31 2.79
C ALA A 13 -14.20 -11.67 3.09
N LYS A 14 -14.50 -12.43 2.03
CA LYS A 14 -15.16 -13.73 2.13
C LYS A 14 -14.27 -14.74 2.88
N GLN A 15 -14.91 -15.57 3.71
CA GLN A 15 -14.24 -16.69 4.40
C GLN A 15 -14.29 -17.96 3.53
N GLY A 16 -13.28 -18.83 3.68
CA GLY A 16 -13.22 -20.12 2.98
C GLY A 16 -11.80 -20.52 2.59
N LEU A 17 -11.65 -21.69 1.96
CA LEU A 17 -10.34 -22.24 1.57
C LEU A 17 -9.57 -21.30 0.62
N ARG A 18 -10.25 -20.68 -0.33
CA ARG A 18 -9.64 -19.71 -1.26
C ARG A 18 -9.11 -18.48 -0.52
N ALA A 19 -9.87 -17.94 0.43
CA ALA A 19 -9.45 -16.81 1.25
C ALA A 19 -8.27 -17.17 2.16
N ARG A 20 -8.23 -18.39 2.72
CA ARG A 20 -7.11 -18.89 3.51
C ARG A 20 -5.85 -19.04 2.67
N ALA A 21 -5.96 -19.60 1.45
CA ALA A 21 -4.84 -19.70 0.52
C ALA A 21 -4.33 -18.30 0.11
N ALA A 22 -5.24 -17.37 -0.18
CA ALA A 22 -4.92 -15.97 -0.47
C ALA A 22 -4.19 -15.30 0.70
N ALA A 23 -4.65 -15.52 1.93
CA ALA A 23 -4.00 -14.97 3.13
C ALA A 23 -2.58 -15.53 3.31
N ALA A 24 -2.35 -16.83 3.07
CA ALA A 24 -1.03 -17.44 3.15
C ALA A 24 -0.06 -16.88 2.09
N VAL A 25 -0.53 -16.70 0.85
CA VAL A 25 0.26 -16.07 -0.22
C VAL A 25 0.57 -14.61 0.13
N SER A 26 -0.40 -13.89 0.66
CA SER A 26 -0.23 -12.50 1.09
C SER A 26 0.75 -12.36 2.26
N HIS A 27 0.76 -13.32 3.18
CA HIS A 27 1.72 -13.34 4.30
C HIS A 27 3.16 -13.47 3.81
N ARG A 28 3.43 -14.48 2.96
CA ARG A 28 4.76 -14.66 2.35
C ARG A 28 5.21 -13.47 1.51
N ALA A 29 4.28 -12.84 0.80
CA ALA A 29 4.58 -11.65 0.02
C ALA A 29 4.97 -10.47 0.93
N ARG A 30 4.33 -10.32 2.09
CA ARG A 30 4.66 -9.29 3.10
C ARG A 30 6.04 -9.52 3.72
N GLU A 31 6.39 -10.74 4.10
CA GLU A 31 7.73 -11.07 4.61
C GLU A 31 8.83 -10.72 3.60
N ARG A 32 8.63 -11.07 2.33
CA ARG A 32 9.57 -10.70 1.26
C ARG A 32 9.69 -9.18 1.07
N ARG A 33 8.60 -8.44 1.25
CA ARG A 33 8.64 -6.97 1.18
C ARG A 33 9.48 -6.36 2.30
N HIS A 34 9.44 -6.92 3.48
CA HIS A 34 10.28 -6.53 4.60
C HIS A 34 11.76 -6.67 4.29
N THR A 35 12.19 -7.86 3.88
CA THR A 35 13.59 -8.08 3.50
C THR A 35 14.00 -7.10 2.41
N ARG A 36 13.11 -6.83 1.46
CA ARG A 36 13.36 -5.89 0.38
C ARG A 36 13.40 -4.43 0.84
N LEU A 37 12.55 -4.05 1.80
CA LEU A 37 12.59 -2.73 2.41
C LEU A 37 14.00 -2.42 2.91
N PHE A 38 14.55 -3.25 3.78
CA PHE A 38 15.90 -3.05 4.32
C PHE A 38 16.97 -3.04 3.24
N ALA A 39 16.90 -3.98 2.29
CA ALA A 39 17.87 -4.08 1.20
C ALA A 39 17.89 -2.86 0.27
N LEU A 40 16.75 -2.20 0.08
CA LEU A 40 16.62 -1.07 -0.83
C LEU A 40 16.80 0.29 -0.16
N THR A 41 16.47 0.41 1.13
CA THR A 41 16.50 1.71 1.83
C THR A 41 17.72 1.89 2.72
N GLY A 42 18.38 0.81 3.11
CA GLY A 42 19.44 0.86 4.13
C GLY A 42 18.91 1.12 5.54
N ALA A 43 17.59 1.02 5.77
CA ALA A 43 17.01 1.26 7.09
C ALA A 43 17.59 0.33 8.16
N THR A 44 17.79 0.87 9.34
CA THR A 44 18.34 0.19 10.52
C THR A 44 17.40 0.33 11.72
N SER A 45 17.77 -0.24 12.86
CA SER A 45 17.02 -0.04 14.11
C SER A 45 16.96 1.40 14.60
N ALA A 46 17.85 2.26 14.13
CA ALA A 46 17.86 3.68 14.45
C ALA A 46 17.00 4.54 13.50
N THR A 47 16.49 3.95 12.42
CA THR A 47 15.69 4.65 11.42
C THR A 47 14.28 4.90 11.96
N ARG A 48 13.85 6.18 11.97
CA ARG A 48 12.47 6.57 12.31
C ARG A 48 11.58 6.42 11.10
N ILE A 49 10.61 5.52 11.17
CA ILE A 49 9.74 5.15 10.03
C ILE A 49 8.32 5.60 10.27
N LEU A 50 7.71 6.28 9.31
CA LEU A 50 6.27 6.52 9.25
C LEU A 50 5.62 5.46 8.36
N ASP A 51 4.76 4.62 8.94
CA ASP A 51 3.98 3.58 8.22
C ASP A 51 2.64 4.17 7.77
N VAL A 52 2.57 4.58 6.51
CA VAL A 52 1.43 5.32 5.94
C VAL A 52 0.39 4.36 5.39
N GLY A 53 -0.86 4.52 5.85
CA GLY A 53 -1.93 3.58 5.58
C GLY A 53 -1.67 2.23 6.26
N CYS A 54 -1.21 2.28 7.50
CA CYS A 54 -0.69 1.12 8.24
C CYS A 54 -1.73 0.01 8.45
N GLY A 55 -3.03 0.32 8.36
CA GLY A 55 -4.07 -0.65 8.67
C GLY A 55 -3.98 -1.16 10.11
N ARG A 56 -4.47 -2.39 10.35
CA ARG A 56 -4.58 -2.95 11.71
C ARG A 56 -3.23 -3.32 12.35
N LEU A 57 -2.26 -3.75 11.57
CA LEU A 57 -1.02 -4.34 12.09
C LEU A 57 0.24 -3.73 11.47
N GLY A 58 0.13 -3.22 10.26
CA GLY A 58 1.17 -2.50 9.53
C GLY A 58 2.53 -3.20 9.42
N LEU A 59 3.53 -2.40 9.16
CA LEU A 59 4.93 -2.82 9.11
C LEU A 59 5.40 -3.30 10.50
N ARG A 60 4.92 -2.69 11.57
CA ARG A 60 5.37 -2.97 12.93
C ARG A 60 5.16 -4.42 13.37
N ARG A 61 4.11 -5.09 12.89
CA ARG A 61 3.91 -6.51 13.17
C ARG A 61 5.11 -7.38 12.79
N HIS A 62 5.78 -7.01 11.74
CA HIS A 62 6.87 -7.79 11.16
C HIS A 62 8.25 -7.27 11.56
N ALA A 63 8.33 -6.05 12.05
CA ALA A 63 9.56 -5.40 12.49
C ALA A 63 9.34 -4.66 13.83
N PRO A 64 8.95 -5.37 14.90
CA PRO A 64 8.60 -4.75 16.18
C PRO A 64 9.78 -4.03 16.85
N GLN A 65 11.00 -4.36 16.45
CA GLN A 65 12.25 -3.78 16.96
C GLN A 65 12.57 -2.41 16.34
N LEU A 66 11.83 -1.98 15.32
CA LEU A 66 12.08 -0.69 14.66
C LEU A 66 11.27 0.43 15.32
N ASP A 67 11.76 1.67 15.18
CA ASP A 67 11.03 2.87 15.55
C ASP A 67 10.01 3.22 14.46
N ILE A 68 8.78 2.71 14.62
CA ILE A 68 7.70 2.87 13.63
C ILE A 68 6.51 3.54 14.28
N THR A 69 6.06 4.63 13.67
CA THR A 69 4.76 5.28 13.95
C THR A 69 3.80 4.97 12.82
N GLY A 70 2.64 4.41 13.14
CA GLY A 70 1.58 4.17 12.15
C GLY A 70 0.71 5.39 11.95
N VAL A 71 0.29 5.64 10.71
CA VAL A 71 -0.75 6.61 10.40
C VAL A 71 -1.79 5.99 9.48
N ASP A 72 -3.06 6.21 9.79
CA ASP A 72 -4.20 5.79 8.97
C ASP A 72 -5.34 6.80 9.18
N ARG A 73 -6.16 7.02 8.16
CA ARG A 73 -7.33 7.91 8.28
C ARG A 73 -8.47 7.28 9.12
N VAL A 74 -8.46 5.95 9.26
CA VAL A 74 -9.41 5.19 10.08
C VAL A 74 -8.75 4.82 11.41
N PRO A 75 -9.47 4.90 12.54
CA PRO A 75 -8.94 4.48 13.84
C PRO A 75 -8.47 3.03 13.81
N ARG A 76 -7.29 2.76 14.35
CA ARG A 76 -6.69 1.42 14.40
C ARG A 76 -6.31 1.03 15.84
N PRO A 77 -7.29 0.77 16.71
CA PRO A 77 -7.00 0.45 18.11
C PRO A 77 -6.13 -0.79 18.30
N GLU A 78 -6.09 -1.67 17.30
CA GLU A 78 -5.26 -2.88 17.33
C GLU A 78 -3.81 -2.66 16.80
N TYR A 79 -3.46 -1.45 16.37
CA TYR A 79 -2.10 -1.18 15.88
C TYR A 79 -1.09 -1.35 17.03
N PRO A 80 -0.02 -2.15 16.85
CA PRO A 80 0.84 -2.58 17.95
C PRO A 80 1.95 -1.56 18.32
N GLY A 81 1.69 -0.25 18.19
CA GLY A 81 2.68 0.78 18.47
C GLY A 81 2.11 2.20 18.46
N PRO A 82 2.97 3.23 18.41
CA PRO A 82 2.51 4.61 18.24
C PRO A 82 1.65 4.73 16.98
N PHE A 83 0.49 5.38 17.12
CA PHE A 83 -0.49 5.53 16.05
C PHE A 83 -1.09 6.94 16.05
N VAL A 84 -1.23 7.51 14.87
CA VAL A 84 -1.90 8.79 14.65
C VAL A 84 -3.03 8.59 13.65
N GLN A 85 -4.24 9.01 14.00
CA GLN A 85 -5.33 9.05 13.04
C GLN A 85 -5.25 10.35 12.24
N ALA A 86 -4.94 10.27 10.95
CA ALA A 86 -4.91 11.42 10.05
C ALA A 86 -5.11 10.99 8.59
N ASP A 87 -5.67 11.88 7.78
CA ASP A 87 -5.74 11.72 6.33
C ASP A 87 -4.57 12.45 5.68
N VAL A 88 -3.79 11.73 4.87
CA VAL A 88 -2.65 12.29 4.13
C VAL A 88 -3.06 13.48 3.24
N LEU A 89 -4.28 13.45 2.70
CA LEU A 89 -4.79 14.51 1.82
C LEU A 89 -5.25 15.78 2.57
N GLU A 90 -5.42 15.68 3.88
CA GLU A 90 -5.73 16.84 4.75
C GLU A 90 -4.49 17.42 5.41
N GLY A 91 -3.31 16.78 5.17
CA GLY A 91 -2.03 17.10 5.80
C GLY A 91 -1.81 16.31 7.09
N LEU A 92 -0.63 15.72 7.19
CA LEU A 92 -0.23 14.96 8.36
C LEU A 92 0.26 15.88 9.49
N PRO A 93 -0.06 15.60 10.76
CA PRO A 93 0.32 16.44 11.91
C PRO A 93 1.78 16.19 12.34
N PHE A 94 2.68 16.18 11.37
CA PHE A 94 4.12 16.00 11.56
C PHE A 94 4.89 17.15 10.92
N ALA A 95 6.05 17.47 11.50
CA ALA A 95 6.95 18.47 10.94
C ALA A 95 7.60 18.00 9.62
N ASP A 96 8.12 18.95 8.84
CA ASP A 96 8.87 18.63 7.63
C ASP A 96 10.09 17.76 7.97
N ARG A 97 10.26 16.66 7.24
CA ARG A 97 11.36 15.69 7.41
C ARG A 97 11.49 15.15 8.84
N GLU A 98 10.37 15.04 9.55
CA GLU A 98 10.36 14.50 10.90
C GLU A 98 10.79 13.04 10.95
N PHE A 99 10.45 12.26 9.91
CA PHE A 99 10.84 10.87 9.76
C PHE A 99 12.04 10.73 8.81
N ASP A 100 12.81 9.68 9.03
CA ASP A 100 13.86 9.31 8.08
C ASP A 100 13.25 8.65 6.85
N LEU A 101 12.24 7.80 7.04
CA LEU A 101 11.61 7.02 5.96
C LEU A 101 10.09 7.03 6.06
N ALA A 102 9.39 7.34 4.97
CA ALA A 102 7.97 7.03 4.79
C ALA A 102 7.83 5.65 4.11
N TYR A 103 7.20 4.72 4.79
CA TYR A 103 6.82 3.42 4.23
C TYR A 103 5.34 3.45 3.85
N CYS A 104 5.04 3.13 2.59
CA CYS A 104 3.67 3.12 2.07
C CYS A 104 3.52 1.92 1.14
N SER A 105 2.68 0.96 1.51
CA SER A 105 2.52 -0.29 0.76
C SER A 105 1.06 -0.63 0.51
N SER A 106 0.68 -0.67 -0.76
CA SER A 106 -0.70 -0.97 -1.20
C SER A 106 -1.73 0.03 -0.64
N VAL A 107 -1.44 1.32 -0.81
CA VAL A 107 -2.30 2.43 -0.37
C VAL A 107 -2.63 3.37 -1.53
N ILE A 108 -1.63 3.77 -2.32
CA ILE A 108 -1.80 4.81 -3.35
C ILE A 108 -2.78 4.42 -4.46
N GLU A 109 -2.97 3.13 -4.71
CA GLU A 109 -3.99 2.62 -5.65
C GLU A 109 -5.43 2.90 -5.22
N HIS A 110 -5.64 3.17 -3.93
CA HIS A 110 -6.93 3.57 -3.34
C HIS A 110 -7.12 5.08 -3.35
N VAL A 111 -6.08 5.86 -3.64
CA VAL A 111 -6.15 7.31 -3.77
C VAL A 111 -6.63 7.68 -5.17
N ALA A 112 -7.61 8.59 -5.26
CA ALA A 112 -8.09 9.08 -6.55
C ALA A 112 -6.94 9.67 -7.39
N SER A 113 -6.90 9.38 -8.69
CA SER A 113 -5.78 9.78 -9.55
C SER A 113 -5.49 11.29 -9.49
N ALA A 114 -6.52 12.12 -9.32
CA ALA A 114 -6.37 13.57 -9.19
C ALA A 114 -5.63 13.98 -7.90
N ASP A 115 -5.71 13.19 -6.85
CA ASP A 115 -5.18 13.53 -5.52
C ASP A 115 -3.79 12.90 -5.27
N ARG A 116 -3.31 12.02 -6.15
CA ARG A 116 -2.04 11.28 -5.98
C ARG A 116 -0.81 12.20 -5.93
N ALA A 117 -0.84 13.31 -6.65
CA ALA A 117 0.26 14.28 -6.60
C ALA A 117 0.36 14.94 -5.22
N ALA A 118 -0.78 15.32 -4.63
CA ALA A 118 -0.84 15.87 -3.27
C ALA A 118 -0.41 14.82 -2.23
N PHE A 119 -0.89 13.59 -2.36
CA PHE A 119 -0.47 12.46 -1.53
C PHE A 119 1.07 12.26 -1.56
N ALA A 120 1.64 12.22 -2.76
CA ALA A 120 3.09 12.06 -2.91
C ALA A 120 3.89 13.26 -2.38
N ALA A 121 3.36 14.48 -2.52
CA ALA A 121 3.98 15.67 -1.97
C ALA A 121 4.02 15.63 -0.44
N GLU A 122 2.94 15.18 0.20
CA GLU A 122 2.86 15.07 1.65
C GLU A 122 3.83 14.01 2.21
N LEU A 123 3.95 12.85 1.57
CA LEU A 123 4.94 11.85 1.95
C LEU A 123 6.37 12.43 1.90
N ARG A 124 6.68 13.19 0.85
CA ARG A 124 7.99 13.84 0.69
C ARG A 124 8.20 14.99 1.66
N ARG A 125 7.15 15.62 2.16
CA ARG A 125 7.23 16.66 3.18
C ARG A 125 7.64 16.08 4.53
N VAL A 126 6.97 15.00 4.96
CA VAL A 126 7.14 14.45 6.32
C VAL A 126 8.35 13.54 6.48
N ALA A 127 8.94 13.04 5.39
CA ALA A 127 10.08 12.13 5.44
C ALA A 127 11.22 12.53 4.50
N ARG A 128 12.45 12.13 4.87
CA ARG A 128 13.67 12.36 4.08
C ARG A 128 13.79 11.40 2.91
N GLY A 129 13.36 10.15 3.12
CA GLY A 129 13.32 9.10 2.12
C GLY A 129 11.95 8.40 2.10
N TRP A 130 11.74 7.55 1.12
CA TRP A 130 10.50 6.78 1.00
C TRP A 130 10.70 5.39 0.43
N TYR A 131 9.81 4.52 0.81
CA TYR A 131 9.54 3.24 0.16
C TYR A 131 8.05 3.16 -0.17
N VAL A 132 7.70 3.33 -1.43
CA VAL A 132 6.31 3.29 -1.89
C VAL A 132 6.12 2.11 -2.83
N GLN A 133 5.27 1.16 -2.44
CA GLN A 133 4.95 -0.02 -3.23
C GLN A 133 3.48 -0.03 -3.60
N THR A 134 3.17 -0.35 -4.86
CA THR A 134 1.80 -0.53 -5.36
C THR A 134 1.75 -1.67 -6.36
N PRO A 135 0.63 -2.42 -6.44
CA PRO A 135 0.45 -3.42 -7.49
C PRO A 135 0.52 -2.80 -8.89
N ALA A 136 1.13 -3.53 -9.81
CA ALA A 136 1.30 -3.05 -11.18
C ALA A 136 0.02 -3.28 -12.01
N PHE A 137 -0.43 -2.25 -12.74
CA PHE A 137 -1.55 -2.36 -13.68
C PHE A 137 -1.34 -3.46 -14.73
N SER A 138 -0.09 -3.73 -15.11
CA SER A 138 0.27 -4.76 -16.11
C SER A 138 0.19 -6.20 -15.60
N PHE A 139 0.02 -6.41 -14.28
CA PHE A 139 -0.08 -7.76 -13.73
C PHE A 139 -1.46 -8.34 -14.01
N PRO A 140 -1.59 -9.56 -14.56
CA PRO A 140 -2.88 -10.07 -15.04
C PRO A 140 -3.89 -10.44 -13.93
N ILE A 141 -3.45 -10.53 -12.68
CA ILE A 141 -4.33 -10.84 -11.54
C ILE A 141 -4.63 -9.56 -10.77
N GLU A 142 -5.89 -9.21 -10.63
CA GLU A 142 -6.31 -8.13 -9.74
C GLU A 142 -6.02 -8.55 -8.29
N PRO A 143 -5.17 -7.80 -7.54
CA PRO A 143 -4.59 -8.32 -6.30
C PRO A 143 -5.56 -8.36 -5.11
N HIS A 144 -6.63 -7.56 -5.11
CA HIS A 144 -7.57 -7.47 -4.00
C HIS A 144 -8.63 -8.57 -4.06
N ALA A 145 -9.22 -8.77 -5.24
CA ALA A 145 -10.24 -9.79 -5.45
C ALA A 145 -9.67 -11.13 -5.94
N LEU A 146 -8.39 -11.18 -6.31
CA LEU A 146 -7.69 -12.31 -6.94
C LEU A 146 -8.39 -12.79 -8.22
N LEU A 147 -8.85 -11.84 -9.02
CA LEU A 147 -9.56 -12.11 -10.26
C LEU A 147 -8.66 -11.86 -11.48
N PRO A 148 -8.55 -12.82 -12.41
CA PRO A 148 -7.83 -12.61 -13.66
C PRO A 148 -8.42 -11.44 -14.46
N PHE A 149 -7.56 -10.53 -14.93
CA PHE A 149 -7.88 -9.44 -15.85
C PHE A 149 -8.97 -8.45 -15.38
N ALA A 150 -9.43 -8.53 -14.13
CA ALA A 150 -10.57 -7.75 -13.65
C ALA A 150 -10.38 -6.24 -13.82
N HIS A 151 -9.19 -5.71 -13.50
CA HIS A 151 -8.90 -4.28 -13.57
C HIS A 151 -8.72 -3.75 -15.01
N TRP A 152 -8.70 -4.63 -16.02
CA TRP A 152 -8.69 -4.25 -17.44
C TRP A 152 -10.09 -4.15 -18.03
N LEU A 153 -11.11 -4.62 -17.31
CA LEU A 153 -12.49 -4.58 -17.75
C LEU A 153 -13.12 -3.20 -17.49
N PRO A 154 -14.10 -2.78 -18.30
CA PRO A 154 -14.92 -1.61 -18.00
C PRO A 154 -15.55 -1.71 -16.61
N THR A 155 -15.71 -0.58 -15.91
CA THR A 155 -16.17 -0.52 -14.50
C THR A 155 -17.48 -1.27 -14.27
N SER A 156 -18.44 -1.20 -15.19
CA SER A 156 -19.73 -1.88 -15.10
C SER A 156 -19.59 -3.42 -15.06
N ILE A 157 -18.70 -3.96 -15.91
CA ILE A 157 -18.42 -5.40 -15.97
C ILE A 157 -17.58 -5.80 -14.76
N ARG A 158 -16.53 -5.02 -14.44
CA ARG A 158 -15.64 -5.23 -13.30
C ARG A 158 -16.42 -5.34 -11.99
N ARG A 159 -17.39 -4.44 -11.76
CA ARG A 159 -18.24 -4.45 -10.56
C ARG A 159 -19.07 -5.73 -10.41
N ARG A 160 -19.56 -6.30 -11.51
CA ARG A 160 -20.28 -7.60 -11.49
C ARG A 160 -19.31 -8.75 -11.26
N TYR A 161 -18.17 -8.73 -11.95
CA TYR A 161 -17.13 -9.75 -11.87
C TYR A 161 -16.50 -9.81 -10.48
N TRP A 162 -16.37 -8.67 -9.79
CA TRP A 162 -15.85 -8.55 -8.41
C TRP A 162 -16.54 -9.52 -7.43
N ARG A 163 -17.82 -9.78 -7.61
CA ARG A 163 -18.59 -10.69 -6.76
C ARG A 163 -18.06 -12.13 -6.75
N LEU A 164 -17.31 -12.54 -7.76
CA LEU A 164 -16.68 -13.86 -7.87
C LEU A 164 -15.33 -13.94 -7.15
N GLY A 165 -14.76 -12.81 -6.78
CA GLY A 165 -13.47 -12.71 -6.09
C GLY A 165 -13.57 -12.98 -4.58
N VAL A 166 -12.41 -12.90 -3.93
CA VAL A 166 -12.27 -13.08 -2.47
C VAL A 166 -12.43 -11.78 -1.69
N ALA A 167 -12.39 -10.63 -2.36
CA ALA A 167 -12.58 -9.32 -1.75
C ALA A 167 -13.98 -9.16 -1.17
N GLY A 168 -14.13 -8.21 -0.25
CA GLY A 168 -15.40 -7.77 0.28
C GLY A 168 -16.20 -6.89 -0.69
N GLU A 169 -16.76 -5.82 -0.18
CA GLU A 169 -17.52 -4.87 -0.98
C GLU A 169 -16.70 -4.25 -2.10
N TRP A 170 -17.39 -3.84 -3.15
CA TRP A 170 -16.77 -3.17 -4.29
C TRP A 170 -16.21 -1.81 -3.88
N GLU A 171 -14.97 -1.60 -4.23
CA GLU A 171 -14.31 -0.30 -4.19
C GLU A 171 -13.66 0.01 -5.54
N GLU A 172 -13.63 1.26 -5.93
CA GLU A 172 -12.92 1.67 -7.13
C GLU A 172 -11.43 1.78 -6.83
N ILE A 173 -10.69 0.77 -7.28
CA ILE A 173 -9.25 0.71 -7.15
C ILE A 173 -8.63 0.99 -8.51
N ALA A 174 -7.71 1.93 -8.56
CA ALA A 174 -7.02 2.32 -9.78
C ALA A 174 -5.53 1.95 -9.69
N LEU A 175 -5.17 0.76 -10.20
CA LEU A 175 -3.78 0.28 -10.21
C LEU A 175 -2.88 1.19 -11.06
N LEU A 176 -1.67 1.45 -10.58
CA LEU A 176 -0.76 2.39 -11.20
C LEU A 176 0.07 1.75 -12.32
N ARG A 177 0.38 2.57 -13.33
CA ARG A 177 1.35 2.25 -14.38
C ARG A 177 2.74 2.75 -13.98
N ARG A 178 3.78 2.18 -14.60
CA ARG A 178 5.16 2.61 -14.38
C ARG A 178 5.36 4.11 -14.59
N ALA A 179 4.79 4.66 -15.65
CA ALA A 179 4.92 6.09 -15.96
C ALA A 179 4.37 6.99 -14.84
N GLU A 180 3.23 6.63 -14.27
CA GLU A 180 2.63 7.37 -13.16
C GLU A 180 3.49 7.29 -11.90
N MET A 181 3.97 6.10 -11.53
CA MET A 181 4.91 5.95 -10.42
C MET A 181 6.19 6.77 -10.63
N THR A 182 6.70 6.81 -11.87
CA THR A 182 7.89 7.62 -12.21
C THR A 182 7.61 9.11 -12.01
N ALA A 183 6.43 9.59 -12.43
CA ALA A 183 6.06 10.99 -12.26
C ALA A 183 5.89 11.40 -10.79
N LEU A 184 5.37 10.49 -9.96
CA LEU A 184 5.10 10.74 -8.55
C LEU A 184 6.35 10.61 -7.66
N PHE A 185 7.19 9.60 -7.87
CA PHE A 185 8.24 9.19 -6.95
C PHE A 185 9.59 8.89 -7.59
N GLY A 186 9.76 9.16 -8.89
CA GLY A 186 10.94 8.76 -9.64
C GLY A 186 10.87 7.31 -10.15
N PRO A 187 11.88 6.85 -10.93
CA PRO A 187 11.84 5.58 -11.64
C PRO A 187 11.73 4.39 -10.68
N PRO A 188 10.65 3.58 -10.77
CA PRO A 188 10.44 2.48 -9.84
C PRO A 188 11.22 1.23 -10.25
N VAL A 189 11.55 0.42 -9.24
CA VAL A 189 12.05 -0.95 -9.37
C VAL A 189 10.85 -1.90 -9.57
N ALA A 190 11.00 -2.89 -10.45
CA ALA A 190 9.97 -3.89 -10.68
C ALA A 190 10.10 -5.07 -9.69
N GLU A 191 9.04 -5.35 -8.95
CA GLU A 191 8.87 -6.63 -8.29
C GLU A 191 8.26 -7.63 -9.28
N ARG A 192 8.95 -8.75 -9.52
CA ARG A 192 8.55 -9.71 -10.56
C ARG A 192 8.06 -11.03 -9.97
N THR A 193 7.17 -11.68 -10.73
CA THR A 193 6.80 -13.09 -10.57
C THR A 193 7.00 -13.76 -11.94
N GLY A 194 8.09 -14.52 -12.09
CA GLY A 194 8.55 -14.95 -13.40
C GLY A 194 8.82 -13.74 -14.31
N PRO A 195 8.36 -13.73 -15.56
CA PRO A 195 8.56 -12.61 -16.47
C PRO A 195 7.66 -11.40 -16.17
N LEU A 196 6.60 -11.59 -15.37
CA LEU A 196 5.57 -10.58 -15.13
C LEU A 196 5.97 -9.61 -14.01
N VAL A 197 5.68 -8.33 -14.20
CA VAL A 197 5.82 -7.31 -13.17
C VAL A 197 4.58 -7.33 -12.29
N LYS A 198 4.76 -7.72 -11.02
CA LYS A 198 3.69 -7.82 -10.03
C LYS A 198 3.41 -6.49 -9.33
N SER A 199 4.46 -5.76 -9.01
CA SER A 199 4.37 -4.49 -8.29
C SER A 199 5.45 -3.52 -8.75
N TRP A 200 5.18 -2.24 -8.58
CA TRP A 200 6.16 -1.17 -8.69
C TRP A 200 6.60 -0.73 -7.30
N ILE A 201 7.88 -0.52 -7.11
CA ILE A 201 8.46 -0.05 -5.86
C ILE A 201 9.33 1.16 -6.19
N SER A 202 8.96 2.33 -5.68
CA SER A 202 9.82 3.51 -5.73
C SER A 202 10.50 3.70 -4.39
N VAL A 203 11.78 4.00 -4.42
CA VAL A 203 12.63 4.17 -3.24
C VAL A 203 13.49 5.42 -3.41
N LEU A 204 13.52 6.24 -2.38
CA LEU A 204 14.60 7.16 -2.09
C LEU A 204 15.25 6.65 -0.80
N SER A 205 16.48 6.16 -0.91
CA SER A 205 17.26 5.66 0.23
C SER A 205 17.72 6.82 1.16
N LEU A 206 18.06 6.45 2.37
CA LEU A 206 18.60 7.35 3.39
C LEU A 206 20.03 7.78 3.07
#